data_2d2c6b4cd5854f54cdaac8ced12a8614
#
_entry.id   2d2c6b4cd5854f54cdaac8ced12a8614
#
_cell.length_a   1.000
_cell.length_b   1.000
_cell.length_c   1.000
_cell.angle_alpha   90.00
_cell.angle_beta   90.00
_cell.angle_gamma   90.00
#
_symmetry.space_group_name_H-M   'P 1'
#
loop_
_entity.id
_entity.type
_entity.pdbx_description
1 polymer ?
#
loop_
_entity_poly.entity_id
_entity_poly.type
_entity_poly.pdbx_seq_one_letter_code
_entity_poly.pdbx_strand_id
1 'polypeptide(L)'
;NANLVKRGQSALSEDELLVDLFDEVQRIWPMLGTPCLVTPFSQYVKNAALMNLYSKSMGEKPFTRMDPAMWGMILGKSGKLPGELAPEIIELAKEKGMEFYTDDPQALYPDVLPQFIAEMEEKGWDRGQDDEELFEFAMHEKQYREYKSGQAKEQFNKDLLERMEKAAQGGKQVTFISAADK
;
A
#
# COMPACT_ATOMS: atom_id res chain seq x y z
N ASN A 1 -8.44 9.91 16.88
CA ASN A 1 -8.94 10.26 18.22
C ASN A 1 -8.17 11.42 18.88
N ALA A 2 -6.82 11.37 18.95
CA ALA A 2 -6.04 12.44 19.62
C ALA A 2 -6.31 13.84 19.06
N ASN A 3 -6.56 13.97 17.74
CA ASN A 3 -6.88 15.23 17.10
C ASN A 3 -8.30 15.72 17.42
N LEU A 4 -9.27 14.80 17.54
CA LEU A 4 -10.62 15.14 17.95
C LEU A 4 -10.63 15.75 19.35
N VAL A 5 -9.94 15.09 20.29
CA VAL A 5 -9.82 15.56 21.68
C VAL A 5 -9.13 16.92 21.75
N LYS A 6 -8.05 17.15 20.99
CA LYS A 6 -7.38 18.48 20.91
C LYS A 6 -8.31 19.60 20.42
N ARG A 7 -9.34 19.27 19.65
CA ARG A 7 -10.35 20.21 19.13
C ARG A 7 -11.61 20.30 20.02
N GLY A 8 -11.57 19.70 21.21
CA GLY A 8 -12.70 19.72 22.14
C GLY A 8 -13.85 18.78 21.75
N GLN A 9 -13.59 17.82 20.86
CA GLN A 9 -14.55 16.78 20.47
C GLN A 9 -14.27 15.50 21.27
N SER A 10 -15.32 14.69 21.46
CA SER A 10 -15.17 13.38 22.11
C SER A 10 -14.33 12.42 21.24
N ALA A 11 -13.53 11.59 21.90
CA ALA A 11 -12.90 10.47 21.23
C ALA A 11 -13.99 9.47 20.77
N LEU A 12 -13.85 8.97 19.54
CA LEU A 12 -14.71 7.90 19.01
C LEU A 12 -14.26 6.54 19.57
N SER A 13 -15.19 5.66 19.84
CA SER A 13 -14.92 4.23 20.06
C SER A 13 -14.42 3.59 18.74
N GLU A 14 -13.89 2.37 18.84
CA GLU A 14 -13.49 1.63 17.63
C GLU A 14 -14.70 1.32 16.74
N ASP A 15 -15.85 0.99 17.33
CA ASP A 15 -17.08 0.72 16.60
C ASP A 15 -17.60 1.96 15.87
N GLU A 16 -17.63 3.12 16.53
CA GLU A 16 -18.03 4.38 15.92
C GLU A 16 -17.09 4.76 14.77
N LEU A 17 -15.76 4.59 14.95
CA LEU A 17 -14.80 4.84 13.89
C LEU A 17 -15.00 3.89 12.70
N LEU A 18 -15.37 2.63 12.96
CA LEU A 18 -15.62 1.65 11.92
C LEU A 18 -16.89 2.01 11.13
N VAL A 19 -17.95 2.44 11.79
CA VAL A 19 -19.17 2.93 11.14
C VAL A 19 -18.87 4.15 10.28
N ASP A 20 -18.20 5.16 10.82
CA ASP A 20 -17.77 6.34 10.07
C ASP A 20 -16.93 5.97 8.84
N LEU A 21 -16.06 4.96 8.95
CA LEU A 21 -15.24 4.49 7.84
C LEU A 21 -16.08 3.85 6.73
N PHE A 22 -17.08 3.02 7.07
CA PHE A 22 -17.98 2.43 6.08
C PHE A 22 -18.85 3.49 5.39
N ASP A 23 -19.37 4.45 6.15
CA ASP A 23 -20.15 5.56 5.60
C ASP A 23 -19.31 6.39 4.64
N GLU A 24 -18.05 6.67 5.00
CA GLU A 24 -17.14 7.40 4.12
C GLU A 24 -16.79 6.59 2.87
N VAL A 25 -16.54 5.29 2.96
CA VAL A 25 -16.34 4.41 1.80
C VAL A 25 -17.56 4.46 0.88
N GLN A 26 -18.77 4.30 1.43
CA GLN A 26 -20.01 4.37 0.67
C GLN A 26 -20.17 5.71 -0.06
N ARG A 27 -19.79 6.80 0.58
CA ARG A 27 -19.85 8.15 0.00
C ARG A 27 -18.85 8.34 -1.13
N ILE A 28 -17.58 7.93 -0.94
CA ILE A 28 -16.51 8.25 -1.90
C ILE A 28 -16.41 7.26 -3.05
N TRP A 29 -16.83 6.02 -2.87
CA TRP A 29 -16.69 4.98 -3.91
C TRP A 29 -17.31 5.38 -5.24
N PRO A 30 -18.58 5.87 -5.32
CA PRO A 30 -19.14 6.38 -6.57
C PRO A 30 -18.40 7.62 -7.09
N MET A 31 -17.89 8.50 -6.22
CA MET A 31 -17.14 9.67 -6.63
C MET A 31 -15.83 9.33 -7.35
N LEU A 32 -15.26 8.17 -7.04
CA LEU A 32 -14.02 7.66 -7.61
C LEU A 32 -14.22 6.81 -8.88
N GLY A 33 -15.41 6.84 -9.47
CA GLY A 33 -15.72 6.09 -10.70
C GLY A 33 -16.00 4.61 -10.45
N THR A 34 -16.52 4.25 -9.29
CA THR A 34 -16.93 2.88 -8.91
C THR A 34 -15.90 1.79 -9.24
N PRO A 35 -14.62 1.92 -8.83
CA PRO A 35 -13.62 0.90 -9.12
C PRO A 35 -14.04 -0.46 -8.54
N CYS A 36 -13.67 -1.55 -9.21
CA CYS A 36 -13.86 -2.89 -8.66
C CYS A 36 -13.17 -3.01 -7.31
N LEU A 37 -13.90 -3.45 -6.26
CA LEU A 37 -13.36 -3.56 -4.91
C LEU A 37 -12.56 -4.87 -4.72
N VAL A 38 -11.63 -5.12 -5.63
CA VAL A 38 -10.62 -6.16 -5.54
C VAL A 38 -9.25 -5.52 -5.28
N THR A 39 -8.30 -6.30 -4.77
CA THR A 39 -6.92 -5.82 -4.56
C THR A 39 -6.28 -5.43 -5.90
N PRO A 40 -5.62 -4.26 -6.00
CA PRO A 40 -5.32 -3.28 -4.93
C PRO A 40 -6.40 -2.19 -4.74
N PHE A 41 -7.40 -2.07 -5.60
CA PHE A 41 -8.33 -0.94 -5.64
C PHE A 41 -9.19 -0.81 -4.38
N SER A 42 -9.61 -1.94 -3.79
CA SER A 42 -10.30 -1.93 -2.50
C SER A 42 -9.47 -1.27 -1.40
N GLN A 43 -8.15 -1.47 -1.41
CA GLN A 43 -7.24 -0.83 -0.47
C GLN A 43 -7.13 0.67 -0.72
N TYR A 44 -7.12 1.10 -1.99
CA TYR A 44 -7.09 2.52 -2.32
C TYR A 44 -8.33 3.25 -1.84
N VAL A 45 -9.51 2.68 -2.08
CA VAL A 45 -10.78 3.26 -1.62
C VAL A 45 -10.84 3.32 -0.08
N LYS A 46 -10.49 2.23 0.60
CA LYS A 46 -10.41 2.19 2.06
C LYS A 46 -9.42 3.21 2.61
N ASN A 47 -8.23 3.31 2.04
CA ASN A 47 -7.21 4.25 2.49
C ASN A 47 -7.67 5.71 2.27
N ALA A 48 -8.32 6.00 1.15
CA ALA A 48 -8.88 7.33 0.90
C ALA A 48 -9.94 7.71 1.92
N ALA A 49 -10.86 6.78 2.24
CA ALA A 49 -11.86 7.00 3.28
C ALA A 49 -11.21 7.29 4.64
N LEU A 50 -10.23 6.49 5.03
CA LEU A 50 -9.49 6.69 6.27
C LEU A 50 -8.76 8.05 6.30
N MET A 51 -8.12 8.44 5.19
CA MET A 51 -7.44 9.74 5.09
C MET A 51 -8.42 10.90 5.11
N ASN A 52 -9.62 10.74 4.54
CA ASN A 52 -10.67 11.75 4.63
C ASN A 52 -11.17 11.95 6.06
N LEU A 53 -11.39 10.86 6.80
CA LEU A 53 -11.74 10.95 8.23
C LEU A 53 -10.62 11.61 9.04
N TYR A 54 -9.37 11.28 8.74
CA TYR A 54 -8.23 11.93 9.36
C TYR A 54 -8.18 13.42 9.03
N SER A 55 -8.32 13.81 7.75
CA SER A 55 -8.37 15.21 7.32
C SER A 55 -9.52 15.96 7.98
N LYS A 56 -10.71 15.36 8.06
CA LYS A 56 -11.86 15.89 8.78
C LYS A 56 -11.53 16.14 10.26
N SER A 57 -10.84 15.23 10.92
CA SER A 57 -10.40 15.39 12.31
C SER A 57 -9.42 16.55 12.51
N MET A 58 -8.68 16.90 11.46
CA MET A 58 -7.76 18.04 11.42
C MET A 58 -8.43 19.35 10.97
N GLY A 59 -9.69 19.30 10.51
CA GLY A 59 -10.40 20.44 9.91
C GLY A 59 -9.99 20.75 8.48
N GLU A 60 -9.37 19.81 7.80
CA GLU A 60 -8.98 19.89 6.40
C GLU A 60 -10.12 19.40 5.49
N LYS A 61 -10.04 19.78 4.22
CA LYS A 61 -10.98 19.29 3.19
C LYS A 61 -10.75 17.81 2.88
N PRO A 62 -11.80 17.08 2.44
CA PRO A 62 -11.63 15.73 1.89
C PRO A 62 -10.64 15.70 0.73
N PHE A 63 -10.02 14.56 0.51
CA PHE A 63 -9.05 14.32 -0.58
C PHE A 63 -7.79 15.18 -0.55
N THR A 64 -7.54 15.90 0.55
CA THR A 64 -6.28 16.65 0.75
C THR A 64 -5.08 15.69 0.77
N ARG A 65 -5.27 14.50 1.34
CA ARG A 65 -4.26 13.46 1.52
C ARG A 65 -4.65 12.24 0.71
N MET A 66 -4.14 12.16 -0.51
CA MET A 66 -4.37 11.02 -1.40
C MET A 66 -3.05 10.32 -1.75
N ASP A 67 -3.10 9.00 -1.73
CA ASP A 67 -1.98 8.15 -2.12
C ASP A 67 -1.66 8.31 -3.63
N PRO A 68 -0.38 8.37 -4.04
CA PRO A 68 0.00 8.41 -5.44
C PRO A 68 -0.54 7.25 -6.29
N ALA A 69 -0.63 6.04 -5.72
CA ALA A 69 -1.19 4.88 -6.41
C ALA A 69 -2.69 5.05 -6.72
N MET A 70 -3.42 5.68 -5.79
CA MET A 70 -4.82 6.02 -6.01
C MET A 70 -4.98 7.06 -7.13
N TRP A 71 -4.10 8.05 -7.21
CA TRP A 71 -4.06 8.98 -8.35
C TRP A 71 -3.81 8.25 -9.66
N GLY A 72 -2.92 7.25 -9.67
CA GLY A 72 -2.69 6.41 -10.85
C GLY A 72 -3.98 5.74 -11.35
N MET A 73 -4.78 5.19 -10.44
CA MET A 73 -6.09 4.60 -10.76
C MET A 73 -7.07 5.66 -11.32
N ILE A 74 -7.23 6.80 -10.62
CA ILE A 74 -8.16 7.87 -11.00
C ILE A 74 -7.81 8.45 -12.39
N LEU A 75 -6.53 8.64 -12.65
CA LEU A 75 -6.04 9.21 -13.90
C LEU A 75 -6.04 8.24 -15.08
N GLY A 76 -6.50 7.00 -14.90
CA GLY A 76 -6.61 6.01 -15.98
C GLY A 76 -5.35 5.20 -16.26
N LYS A 77 -4.29 5.34 -15.46
CA LYS A 77 -3.03 4.58 -15.64
C LYS A 77 -3.16 3.09 -15.36
N SER A 78 -4.23 2.68 -14.70
CA SER A 78 -4.58 1.27 -14.46
C SER A 78 -5.75 0.79 -15.31
N GLY A 79 -6.10 1.53 -16.36
CA GLY A 79 -7.23 1.27 -17.23
C GLY A 79 -8.46 2.13 -16.92
N LYS A 80 -9.49 1.96 -17.73
CA LYS A 80 -10.74 2.71 -17.62
C LYS A 80 -11.54 2.28 -16.39
N LEU A 81 -12.01 3.25 -15.61
CA LEU A 81 -12.92 3.00 -14.51
C LEU A 81 -14.32 2.63 -15.01
N PRO A 82 -15.06 1.78 -14.26
CA PRO A 82 -16.43 1.37 -14.64
C PRO A 82 -17.43 2.52 -14.66
N GLY A 83 -17.31 3.47 -13.74
CA GLY A 83 -18.17 4.63 -13.63
C GLY A 83 -17.47 5.94 -13.96
N GLU A 84 -18.23 7.02 -13.95
CA GLU A 84 -17.71 8.37 -14.15
C GLU A 84 -17.13 8.92 -12.84
N LEU A 85 -16.06 9.70 -12.94
CA LEU A 85 -15.51 10.43 -11.81
C LEU A 85 -16.42 11.60 -11.44
N ALA A 86 -16.57 11.86 -10.16
CA ALA A 86 -17.26 13.06 -9.70
C ALA A 86 -16.53 14.34 -10.16
N PRO A 87 -17.28 15.42 -10.48
CA PRO A 87 -16.69 16.68 -10.92
C PRO A 87 -15.63 17.22 -9.96
N GLU A 88 -15.83 17.07 -8.64
CA GLU A 88 -14.90 17.51 -7.61
C GLU A 88 -13.54 16.80 -7.71
N ILE A 89 -13.52 15.53 -8.10
CA ILE A 89 -12.28 14.76 -8.28
C ILE A 89 -11.55 15.22 -9.54
N ILE A 90 -12.31 15.49 -10.60
CA ILE A 90 -11.75 16.01 -11.87
C ILE A 90 -11.15 17.41 -11.66
N GLU A 91 -11.85 18.28 -10.94
CA GLU A 91 -11.35 19.62 -10.62
C GLU A 91 -10.09 19.55 -9.75
N LEU A 92 -10.10 18.69 -8.73
CA LEU A 92 -8.93 18.48 -7.86
C LEU A 92 -7.70 17.97 -8.64
N ALA A 93 -7.90 17.09 -9.62
CA ALA A 93 -6.82 16.63 -10.50
C ALA A 93 -6.25 17.80 -11.32
N LYS A 94 -7.12 18.64 -11.88
CA LYS A 94 -6.72 19.85 -12.65
C LYS A 94 -5.98 20.86 -11.78
N GLU A 95 -6.47 21.16 -10.59
CA GLU A 95 -5.80 22.06 -9.63
C GLU A 95 -4.39 21.59 -9.28
N LYS A 96 -4.17 20.27 -9.24
CA LYS A 96 -2.86 19.65 -9.00
C LYS A 96 -1.99 19.55 -10.26
N GLY A 97 -2.46 20.01 -11.41
CA GLY A 97 -1.73 19.91 -12.68
C GLY A 97 -1.57 18.48 -13.17
N MET A 98 -2.49 17.58 -12.82
CA MET A 98 -2.45 16.19 -13.23
C MET A 98 -3.18 15.98 -14.54
N GLU A 99 -2.62 15.15 -15.42
CA GLU A 99 -3.19 14.82 -16.73
C GLU A 99 -3.80 13.41 -16.70
N PHE A 100 -4.99 13.29 -17.32
CA PHE A 100 -5.64 12.00 -17.50
C PHE A 100 -4.96 11.22 -18.64
N TYR A 101 -4.69 9.96 -18.36
CA TYR A 101 -4.11 9.04 -19.32
C TYR A 101 -5.24 8.35 -20.09
N THR A 102 -5.22 8.46 -21.40
CA THR A 102 -6.28 7.94 -22.30
C THR A 102 -5.80 6.85 -23.24
N ASP A 103 -4.50 6.63 -23.32
CA ASP A 103 -3.89 5.61 -24.16
C ASP A 103 -3.93 4.23 -23.49
N ASP A 104 -3.35 3.23 -24.15
CA ASP A 104 -3.27 1.88 -23.60
C ASP A 104 -2.39 1.85 -22.35
N PRO A 105 -2.94 1.51 -21.16
CA PRO A 105 -2.17 1.45 -19.93
C PRO A 105 -0.99 0.49 -20.00
N GLN A 106 -1.03 -0.54 -20.86
CA GLN A 106 0.08 -1.47 -21.02
C GLN A 106 1.35 -0.78 -21.53
N ALA A 107 1.21 0.32 -22.28
CA ALA A 107 2.35 1.11 -22.74
C ALA A 107 3.15 1.77 -21.58
N LEU A 108 2.54 1.91 -20.39
CA LEU A 108 3.21 2.42 -19.20
C LEU A 108 4.09 1.38 -18.50
N TYR A 109 3.94 0.11 -18.85
CA TYR A 109 4.63 -1.03 -18.23
C TYR A 109 5.52 -1.73 -19.28
N PRO A 110 6.73 -1.20 -19.54
CA PRO A 110 7.66 -1.84 -20.46
C PRO A 110 8.04 -3.24 -19.93
N ASP A 111 8.47 -4.12 -20.86
CA ASP A 111 9.04 -5.39 -20.47
C ASP A 111 10.34 -5.16 -19.71
N VAL A 112 10.34 -5.44 -18.42
CA VAL A 112 11.48 -5.30 -17.52
C VAL A 112 12.23 -6.62 -17.30
N LEU A 113 11.70 -7.75 -17.81
CA LEU A 113 12.30 -9.06 -17.61
C LEU A 113 13.77 -9.14 -18.08
N PRO A 114 14.14 -8.57 -19.24
CA PRO A 114 15.54 -8.55 -19.68
C PRO A 114 16.47 -7.84 -18.69
N GLN A 115 15.98 -6.82 -17.99
CA GLN A 115 16.76 -6.08 -16.98
C GLN A 115 17.02 -6.95 -15.74
N PHE A 116 16.02 -7.68 -15.28
CA PHE A 116 16.17 -8.61 -14.15
C PHE A 116 17.12 -9.77 -14.49
N ILE A 117 17.05 -10.31 -15.70
CA ILE A 117 17.98 -11.34 -16.18
C ILE A 117 19.42 -10.80 -16.14
N ALA A 118 19.65 -9.62 -16.70
CA ALA A 118 20.98 -9.02 -16.72
C ALA A 118 21.53 -8.75 -15.30
N GLU A 119 20.68 -8.29 -14.38
CA GLU A 119 21.09 -8.09 -12.98
C GLU A 119 21.42 -9.42 -12.28
N MET A 120 20.65 -10.48 -12.51
CA MET A 120 20.95 -11.80 -11.94
C MET A 120 22.29 -12.33 -12.46
N GLU A 121 22.56 -12.17 -13.75
CA GLU A 121 23.84 -12.56 -14.36
C GLU A 121 25.02 -11.78 -13.78
N GLU A 122 24.89 -10.44 -13.67
CA GLU A 122 25.91 -9.56 -13.09
C GLU A 122 26.24 -9.95 -11.64
N LYS A 123 25.22 -10.30 -10.85
CA LYS A 123 25.38 -10.66 -9.44
C LYS A 123 25.68 -12.15 -9.21
N GLY A 124 25.71 -12.96 -10.26
CA GLY A 124 25.90 -14.40 -10.17
C GLY A 124 24.79 -15.13 -9.42
N TRP A 125 23.56 -14.58 -9.49
CA TRP A 125 22.39 -15.25 -8.91
C TRP A 125 21.84 -16.30 -9.86
N ASP A 126 21.58 -17.50 -9.32
CA ASP A 126 20.98 -18.59 -10.08
C ASP A 126 19.50 -18.24 -10.39
N ARG A 127 19.07 -18.51 -11.62
CA ARG A 127 17.68 -18.30 -12.06
C ARG A 127 16.72 -19.39 -11.61
N GLY A 128 17.25 -20.47 -11.04
CA GLY A 128 16.49 -21.65 -10.71
C GLY A 128 16.28 -22.59 -11.91
N GLN A 129 15.64 -23.72 -11.68
CA GLN A 129 15.51 -24.77 -12.69
C GLN A 129 14.55 -24.37 -13.82
N ASP A 130 13.43 -23.73 -13.47
CA ASP A 130 12.37 -23.28 -14.39
C ASP A 130 12.16 -21.76 -14.30
N ASP A 131 13.23 -20.99 -14.14
CA ASP A 131 13.22 -19.56 -13.93
C ASP A 131 12.43 -19.11 -12.67
N GLU A 132 12.22 -20.00 -11.69
CA GLU A 132 11.45 -19.68 -10.47
C GLU A 132 12.09 -18.55 -9.67
N GLU A 133 13.41 -18.50 -9.57
CA GLU A 133 14.12 -17.42 -8.88
C GLU A 133 13.99 -16.08 -9.63
N LEU A 134 13.96 -16.13 -10.97
CA LEU A 134 13.69 -14.94 -11.80
C LEU A 134 12.26 -14.43 -11.57
N PHE A 135 11.28 -15.32 -11.47
CA PHE A 135 9.91 -14.93 -11.15
C PHE A 135 9.78 -14.33 -9.76
N GLU A 136 10.41 -14.96 -8.75
CA GLU A 136 10.44 -14.40 -7.39
C GLU A 136 11.09 -13.01 -7.39
N PHE A 137 12.17 -12.81 -8.11
CA PHE A 137 12.82 -11.52 -8.23
C PHE A 137 11.90 -10.48 -8.90
N ALA A 138 11.27 -10.82 -10.02
CA ALA A 138 10.37 -9.91 -10.74
C ALA A 138 9.12 -9.54 -9.92
N MET A 139 8.58 -10.47 -9.14
CA MET A 139 7.39 -10.25 -8.32
C MET A 139 7.68 -9.54 -7.01
N HIS A 140 8.87 -9.72 -6.45
CA HIS A 140 9.24 -9.22 -5.12
C HIS A 140 10.62 -8.53 -5.11
N GLU A 141 10.86 -7.67 -6.09
CA GLU A 141 12.14 -7.03 -6.40
C GLU A 141 12.93 -6.56 -5.17
N LYS A 142 12.30 -5.77 -4.31
CA LYS A 142 12.94 -5.24 -3.11
C LYS A 142 13.30 -6.34 -2.11
N GLN A 143 12.33 -7.18 -1.78
CA GLN A 143 12.50 -8.26 -0.82
C GLN A 143 13.53 -9.28 -1.29
N TYR A 144 13.55 -9.58 -2.58
CA TYR A 144 14.51 -10.48 -3.17
C TYR A 144 15.96 -9.96 -3.06
N ARG A 145 16.18 -8.67 -3.38
CA ARG A 145 17.49 -8.04 -3.20
C ARG A 145 17.93 -8.03 -1.73
N GLU A 146 17.02 -7.69 -0.82
CA GLU A 146 17.30 -7.73 0.63
C GLU A 146 17.65 -9.13 1.12
N TYR A 147 16.99 -10.17 0.59
CA TYR A 147 17.28 -11.57 0.90
C TYR A 147 18.65 -11.98 0.36
N LYS A 148 18.91 -11.78 -0.93
CA LYS A 148 20.17 -12.15 -1.57
C LYS A 148 21.40 -11.38 -1.05
N SER A 149 21.21 -10.12 -0.62
CA SER A 149 22.28 -9.32 0.01
C SER A 149 22.54 -9.67 1.48
N GLY A 150 21.68 -10.47 2.11
CA GLY A 150 21.74 -10.79 3.53
C GLY A 150 21.13 -9.75 4.46
N GLN A 151 20.68 -8.59 3.95
CA GLN A 151 20.04 -7.54 4.75
C GLN A 151 18.78 -8.01 5.47
N ALA A 152 17.97 -8.84 4.81
CA ALA A 152 16.77 -9.42 5.43
C ALA A 152 17.11 -10.24 6.67
N LYS A 153 18.20 -11.02 6.62
CA LYS A 153 18.68 -11.82 7.76
C LYS A 153 19.20 -10.93 8.90
N GLU A 154 19.94 -9.88 8.57
CA GLU A 154 20.42 -8.94 9.57
C GLU A 154 19.27 -8.20 10.27
N GLN A 155 18.29 -7.74 9.51
CA GLN A 155 17.10 -7.07 10.06
C GLN A 155 16.29 -8.02 10.93
N PHE A 156 16.05 -9.26 10.46
CA PHE A 156 15.38 -10.28 11.27
C PHE A 156 16.08 -10.54 12.59
N ASN A 157 17.42 -10.66 12.60
CA ASN A 157 18.19 -10.86 13.81
C ASN A 157 18.07 -9.68 14.77
N LYS A 158 18.08 -8.43 14.29
CA LYS A 158 17.86 -7.23 15.10
C LYS A 158 16.48 -7.23 15.74
N ASP A 159 15.45 -7.45 14.94
CA ASP A 159 14.05 -7.50 15.40
C ASP A 159 13.84 -8.62 16.43
N LEU A 160 14.52 -9.75 16.23
CA LEU A 160 14.48 -10.88 17.15
C LEU A 160 15.10 -10.51 18.49
N LEU A 161 16.29 -9.89 18.49
CA LEU A 161 16.97 -9.44 19.70
C LEU A 161 16.12 -8.42 20.47
N GLU A 162 15.55 -7.43 19.77
CA GLU A 162 14.66 -6.45 20.40
C GLU A 162 13.42 -7.10 21.04
N ARG A 163 12.84 -8.09 20.39
CA ARG A 163 11.69 -8.84 20.94
C ARG A 163 12.08 -9.63 22.18
N MET A 164 13.28 -10.25 22.16
CA MET A 164 13.81 -10.99 23.30
C MET A 164 14.05 -10.06 24.50
N GLU A 165 14.66 -8.90 24.28
CA GLU A 165 14.90 -7.90 25.32
C GLU A 165 13.58 -7.38 25.94
N LYS A 166 12.59 -7.05 25.09
CA LYS A 166 11.26 -6.62 25.55
C LYS A 166 10.53 -7.72 26.33
N ALA A 167 10.65 -8.98 25.91
CA ALA A 167 10.07 -10.10 26.63
C ALA A 167 10.75 -10.36 27.98
N ALA A 168 12.08 -10.25 28.05
CA ALA A 168 12.84 -10.40 29.28
C ALA A 168 12.47 -9.30 30.30
N GLN A 169 12.30 -8.04 29.86
CA GLN A 169 11.84 -6.94 30.69
C GLN A 169 10.39 -7.12 31.18
N GLY A 170 9.54 -7.77 30.38
CA GLY A 170 8.14 -8.05 30.71
C GLY A 170 7.90 -9.32 31.51
N GLY A 171 8.94 -10.04 31.92
CA GLY A 171 8.84 -11.31 32.66
C GLY A 171 8.21 -12.46 31.86
N LYS A 172 8.15 -12.36 30.54
CA LYS A 172 7.61 -13.40 29.65
C LYS A 172 8.73 -14.29 29.11
N GLN A 173 8.53 -15.61 29.19
CA GLN A 173 9.45 -16.57 28.60
C GLN A 173 9.20 -16.64 27.08
N VAL A 174 10.23 -16.45 26.27
CA VAL A 174 10.18 -16.59 24.81
C VAL A 174 10.62 -17.98 24.44
N THR A 175 9.72 -18.78 23.86
CA THR A 175 10.03 -20.11 23.35
C THR A 175 10.24 -20.02 21.85
N PHE A 176 11.41 -20.47 21.38
CA PHE A 176 11.70 -20.60 19.96
C PHE A 176 11.33 -22.02 19.50
N ILE A 177 10.51 -22.11 18.46
CA ILE A 177 10.25 -23.36 17.77
C ILE A 177 11.13 -23.34 16.51
N SER A 178 12.18 -24.15 16.51
CA SER A 178 13.02 -24.35 15.31
C SER A 178 12.25 -25.14 14.27
N ALA A 179 12.23 -24.66 13.02
CA ALA A 179 11.66 -25.40 11.89
C ALA A 179 12.56 -26.61 11.46
N ALA A 180 13.70 -26.80 12.10
CA ALA A 180 14.65 -27.85 11.79
C ALA A 180 14.30 -29.25 12.38
N ASP A 181 13.21 -29.33 13.16
CA ASP A 181 12.79 -30.58 13.81
C ASP A 181 11.59 -31.26 13.09
N LYS A 182 11.53 -31.12 11.76
CA LYS A 182 10.59 -31.89 10.93
C LYS A 182 11.28 -32.63 9.82
#